data_ea86dfa1f8a65d2489fad3b030949eea
#
_entry.id   ea86dfa1f8a65d2489fad3b030949eea
#
_cell.length_a   1.000
_cell.length_b   1.000
_cell.length_c   1.000
_cell.angle_alpha   90.00
_cell.angle_beta   90.00
_cell.angle_gamma   90.00
#
_symmetry.space_group_name_H-M   'P 1'
#
loop_
_entity.id
_entity.type
_entity.pdbx_description
1 polymer ?
#
loop_
_entity_poly.entity_id
_entity_poly.type
_entity_poly.pdbx_seq_one_letter_code
_entity_poly.pdbx_strand_id
1 'polypeptide(L)'
;MISVKKRALTVSAALAAFALTFGAPVLGHAAYQLNDEVKDPTPALKEAAAIGVRTHNTEALQNLPNKDAMVVMSFGTTYKDTRAKTIDATVDAIKAAHPNTKVITAFTSHIIRDRIQQKEGITYPTPEEALAELKKDGYTRVALASLDVIPGMEYNYDAAVYNLYKDNFKKMTLGTSLMYWMGQENQTDQVIETLKAVQSQFPKLGKEDGLLIMAHGTPDPSNAYYSVIQDRIHTLGMKNVFIYTVEGTPNLEQVIPQLKLHGIKHVTLMPFMMVAGDHANNDMAGDEPESHKSILEKEGFKVDTYIHGLGENPNIRKLFVERANESWDALQK
;
A
#
# COMPACT_ATOMS: atom_id res chain seq x y z
N MET A 1 -43.95 -33.95 43.98
CA MET A 1 -43.69 -32.53 44.21
C MET A 1 -42.19 -32.34 44.25
N ILE A 2 -41.56 -31.93 43.13
CA ILE A 2 -40.11 -31.71 43.01
C ILE A 2 -39.90 -30.20 42.92
N SER A 3 -39.26 -29.66 43.98
CA SER A 3 -38.95 -28.23 44.11
C SER A 3 -37.76 -27.86 43.21
N VAL A 4 -37.99 -27.02 42.19
CA VAL A 4 -36.94 -26.43 41.36
C VAL A 4 -36.44 -25.15 41.99
N LYS A 5 -35.25 -25.16 42.57
CA LYS A 5 -34.56 -23.95 43.02
C LYS A 5 -34.01 -23.16 41.83
N LYS A 6 -34.61 -21.99 41.59
CA LYS A 6 -34.06 -20.97 40.67
C LYS A 6 -32.78 -20.38 41.26
N ARG A 7 -31.63 -20.63 40.61
CA ARG A 7 -30.40 -19.85 40.85
C ARG A 7 -30.45 -18.58 40.01
N ALA A 8 -30.47 -17.45 40.65
CA ALA A 8 -30.30 -16.15 40.03
C ALA A 8 -28.80 -15.98 39.69
N LEU A 9 -28.47 -15.85 38.42
CA LEU A 9 -27.14 -15.40 37.96
C LEU A 9 -27.15 -13.86 38.07
N THR A 10 -26.37 -13.33 39.01
CA THR A 10 -26.03 -11.91 39.05
C THR A 10 -24.92 -11.66 38.04
N VAL A 11 -25.26 -11.01 36.93
CA VAL A 11 -24.25 -10.48 35.97
C VAL A 11 -23.80 -9.13 36.52
N SER A 12 -22.60 -9.07 37.07
CA SER A 12 -21.96 -7.82 37.44
C SER A 12 -21.42 -7.18 36.16
N ALA A 13 -22.10 -6.14 35.69
CA ALA A 13 -21.60 -5.27 34.63
C ALA A 13 -20.51 -4.37 35.23
N ALA A 14 -19.27 -4.70 34.95
CA ALA A 14 -18.15 -3.78 35.18
C ALA A 14 -18.16 -2.74 34.04
N LEU A 15 -18.68 -1.54 34.35
CA LEU A 15 -18.43 -0.36 33.50
C LEU A 15 -16.96 0.04 33.63
N ALA A 16 -16.16 -0.31 32.65
CA ALA A 16 -14.84 0.29 32.47
C ALA A 16 -15.05 1.70 31.88
N ALA A 17 -14.88 2.73 32.71
CA ALA A 17 -14.81 4.11 32.27
C ALA A 17 -13.52 4.30 31.47
N PHE A 18 -13.63 4.36 30.13
CA PHE A 18 -12.55 4.81 29.27
C PHE A 18 -12.35 6.31 29.49
N ALA A 19 -11.34 6.68 30.27
CA ALA A 19 -10.82 8.04 30.29
C ALA A 19 -10.13 8.28 28.95
N LEU A 20 -10.72 9.12 28.09
CA LEU A 20 -10.08 9.70 26.93
C LEU A 20 -8.96 10.65 27.41
N THR A 21 -7.78 10.12 27.65
CA THR A 21 -6.58 10.93 27.71
C THR A 21 -6.19 11.26 26.27
N PHE A 22 -6.32 12.53 25.89
CA PHE A 22 -5.65 13.07 24.72
C PHE A 22 -4.13 13.01 25.00
N GLY A 23 -3.53 11.84 24.84
CA GLY A 23 -2.11 11.61 24.84
C GLY A 23 -1.54 11.99 23.47
N ALA A 24 -0.30 12.49 23.46
CA ALA A 24 0.51 12.70 22.26
C ALA A 24 0.40 11.52 21.29
N PRO A 25 0.60 11.71 19.96
CA PRO A 25 0.52 10.64 19.01
C PRO A 25 1.47 9.55 19.48
N VAL A 26 0.91 8.44 19.93
CA VAL A 26 1.66 7.21 20.12
C VAL A 26 2.11 6.86 18.71
N LEU A 27 3.41 7.02 18.43
CA LEU A 27 4.05 6.43 17.27
C LEU A 27 3.73 4.94 17.34
N GLY A 28 2.72 4.53 16.59
CA GLY A 28 2.21 3.16 16.62
C GLY A 28 3.36 2.20 16.35
N HIS A 29 3.40 1.11 17.05
CA HIS A 29 4.31 0.02 16.71
C HIS A 29 3.85 -0.53 15.35
N ALA A 30 4.54 -0.13 14.29
CA ALA A 30 4.23 -0.56 12.93
C ALA A 30 4.50 -2.06 12.69
N ALA A 31 4.83 -2.82 13.73
CA ALA A 31 5.12 -4.26 13.71
C ALA A 31 4.22 -5.02 14.69
N TYR A 32 3.76 -6.20 14.26
CA TYR A 32 3.07 -7.14 15.14
C TYR A 32 4.01 -7.72 16.20
N GLN A 33 3.51 -7.98 17.40
CA GLN A 33 4.26 -8.58 18.48
C GLN A 33 3.59 -9.89 18.94
N LEU A 34 4.39 -10.93 19.12
CA LEU A 34 3.91 -12.17 19.72
C LEU A 34 3.46 -11.91 21.16
N ASN A 35 2.45 -12.66 21.60
CA ASN A 35 1.99 -12.63 22.99
C ASN A 35 3.13 -13.01 23.94
N ASP A 36 3.24 -12.28 25.06
CA ASP A 36 4.30 -12.44 26.07
C ASP A 36 4.31 -13.83 26.73
N GLU A 37 3.25 -14.61 26.62
CA GLU A 37 3.19 -16.01 27.08
C GLU A 37 4.01 -16.96 26.20
N VAL A 38 4.36 -16.57 24.97
CA VAL A 38 5.22 -17.34 24.08
C VAL A 38 6.68 -17.14 24.48
N LYS A 39 7.21 -18.02 25.34
CA LYS A 39 8.57 -17.86 25.92
C LYS A 39 9.70 -18.17 24.94
N ASP A 40 9.55 -19.24 24.14
CA ASP A 40 10.59 -19.73 23.24
C ASP A 40 10.04 -19.90 21.81
N PRO A 41 9.75 -18.80 21.08
CA PRO A 41 9.19 -18.90 19.74
C PRO A 41 10.20 -19.54 18.78
N THR A 42 9.74 -20.54 18.03
CA THR A 42 10.54 -21.18 16.97
C THR A 42 10.87 -20.20 15.86
N PRO A 43 11.93 -20.43 15.04
CA PRO A 43 12.23 -19.60 13.88
C PRO A 43 11.05 -19.46 12.92
N ALA A 44 10.30 -20.54 12.69
CA ALA A 44 9.10 -20.53 11.85
C ALA A 44 7.99 -19.64 12.41
N LEU A 45 7.76 -19.68 13.74
CA LEU A 45 6.77 -18.81 14.40
C LEU A 45 7.19 -17.34 14.34
N LYS A 46 8.48 -17.04 14.54
CA LYS A 46 9.01 -15.68 14.39
C LYS A 46 8.82 -15.14 12.97
N GLU A 47 9.10 -15.96 11.97
CA GLU A 47 8.90 -15.59 10.57
C GLU A 47 7.42 -15.39 10.24
N ALA A 48 6.53 -16.28 10.69
CA ALA A 48 5.09 -16.14 10.49
C ALA A 48 4.49 -14.90 11.19
N ALA A 49 5.10 -14.48 12.31
CA ALA A 49 4.71 -13.30 13.07
C ALA A 49 5.39 -12.00 12.58
N ALA A 50 6.27 -12.08 11.57
CA ALA A 50 6.93 -10.91 10.98
C ALA A 50 5.96 -10.11 10.08
N ILE A 51 4.92 -9.52 10.70
CA ILE A 51 3.85 -8.75 10.08
C ILE A 51 4.07 -7.26 10.36
N GLY A 52 3.78 -6.41 9.40
CA GLY A 52 4.07 -4.98 9.47
C GLY A 52 5.52 -4.67 9.13
N VAL A 53 6.11 -3.69 9.81
CA VAL A 53 7.54 -3.37 9.64
C VAL A 53 8.40 -4.52 10.14
N ARG A 54 9.23 -5.06 9.26
CA ARG A 54 10.14 -6.17 9.58
C ARG A 54 11.51 -5.61 9.95
N THR A 55 12.17 -6.25 10.92
CA THR A 55 13.53 -5.89 11.36
C THR A 55 14.35 -7.14 11.55
N HIS A 56 15.58 -7.14 11.03
CA HIS A 56 16.54 -8.20 11.22
C HIS A 56 17.90 -7.61 11.61
N ASN A 57 18.54 -8.22 12.61
CA ASN A 57 19.89 -7.91 13.06
C ASN A 57 20.77 -9.15 12.83
N THR A 58 21.85 -9.01 12.09
CA THR A 58 22.82 -10.08 11.81
C THR A 58 23.91 -10.08 12.86
N GLU A 59 23.89 -11.03 13.78
CA GLU A 59 24.82 -11.09 14.94
C GLU A 59 26.30 -11.02 14.51
N ALA A 60 26.68 -11.76 13.47
CA ALA A 60 28.06 -11.80 12.99
C ALA A 60 28.59 -10.43 12.48
N LEU A 61 27.71 -9.50 12.16
CA LEU A 61 28.06 -8.19 11.62
C LEU A 61 27.92 -7.03 12.61
N GLN A 62 27.58 -7.30 13.88
CA GLN A 62 27.27 -6.24 14.86
C GLN A 62 28.46 -5.31 15.18
N ASN A 63 29.69 -5.78 14.98
CA ASN A 63 30.90 -4.99 15.20
C ASN A 63 31.22 -4.00 14.06
N LEU A 64 30.51 -4.05 12.93
CA LEU A 64 30.70 -3.11 11.84
C LEU A 64 30.19 -1.71 12.23
N PRO A 65 30.85 -0.63 11.78
CA PRO A 65 30.34 0.73 11.98
C PRO A 65 29.00 0.91 11.28
N ASN A 66 28.14 1.76 11.82
CA ASN A 66 26.89 2.09 11.17
C ASN A 66 27.13 3.00 9.96
N LYS A 67 26.68 2.54 8.78
CA LYS A 67 26.59 3.34 7.56
C LYS A 67 25.26 3.01 6.89
N ASP A 68 24.36 3.98 6.88
CA ASP A 68 22.95 3.79 6.62
C ASP A 68 22.58 4.17 5.18
N ALA A 69 21.69 3.40 4.58
CA ALA A 69 21.08 3.70 3.29
C ALA A 69 19.60 3.30 3.26
N MET A 70 18.89 3.77 2.26
CA MET A 70 17.52 3.38 1.97
C MET A 70 17.40 2.92 0.52
N VAL A 71 16.65 1.85 0.28
CA VAL A 71 16.21 1.44 -1.06
C VAL A 71 14.70 1.66 -1.14
N VAL A 72 14.27 2.48 -2.09
CA VAL A 72 12.85 2.69 -2.39
C VAL A 72 12.49 1.81 -3.57
N MET A 73 11.59 0.86 -3.35
CA MET A 73 11.18 -0.15 -4.32
C MET A 73 9.84 0.24 -4.94
N SER A 74 9.73 0.10 -6.25
CA SER A 74 8.52 0.37 -7.02
C SER A 74 8.44 -0.55 -8.22
N PHE A 75 7.23 -0.90 -8.65
CA PHE A 75 7.03 -1.65 -9.90
C PHE A 75 7.62 -0.91 -11.11
N GLY A 76 7.51 0.42 -11.13
CA GLY A 76 7.98 1.26 -12.22
C GLY A 76 6.89 1.54 -13.27
N THR A 77 7.23 2.39 -14.24
CA THR A 77 6.42 2.68 -15.43
C THR A 77 7.28 3.17 -16.58
N THR A 78 6.93 2.81 -17.81
CA THR A 78 7.58 3.31 -19.04
C THR A 78 7.07 4.69 -19.46
N TYR A 79 5.99 5.19 -18.85
CA TYR A 79 5.43 6.51 -19.11
C TYR A 79 6.23 7.57 -18.37
N LYS A 80 7.14 8.25 -19.08
CA LYS A 80 8.12 9.18 -18.51
C LYS A 80 7.49 10.28 -17.67
N ASP A 81 6.46 10.95 -18.20
CA ASP A 81 5.81 12.07 -17.52
C ASP A 81 5.05 11.61 -16.26
N THR A 82 4.38 10.45 -16.34
CA THR A 82 3.72 9.82 -15.20
C THR A 82 4.75 9.41 -14.15
N ARG A 83 5.87 8.79 -14.55
CA ARG A 83 6.97 8.43 -13.65
C ARG A 83 7.47 9.63 -12.87
N ALA A 84 7.76 10.73 -13.58
CA ALA A 84 8.25 11.98 -12.98
C ALA A 84 7.29 12.56 -11.95
N LYS A 85 5.98 12.56 -12.25
CA LYS A 85 4.95 13.15 -11.39
C LYS A 85 4.56 12.26 -10.21
N THR A 86 4.83 10.96 -10.26
CA THR A 86 4.41 9.97 -9.26
C THR A 86 5.60 9.39 -8.50
N ILE A 87 6.32 8.44 -9.10
CA ILE A 87 7.44 7.72 -8.46
C ILE A 87 8.54 8.70 -8.09
N ASP A 88 9.06 9.47 -9.05
CA ASP A 88 10.19 10.36 -8.82
C ASP A 88 9.82 11.44 -7.78
N ALA A 89 8.64 12.06 -7.90
CA ALA A 89 8.14 13.05 -6.93
C ALA A 89 7.97 12.45 -5.52
N THR A 90 7.59 11.17 -5.39
CA THR A 90 7.48 10.49 -4.09
C THR A 90 8.87 10.18 -3.52
N VAL A 91 9.78 9.69 -4.35
CA VAL A 91 11.17 9.43 -3.97
C VAL A 91 11.87 10.74 -3.54
N ASP A 92 11.62 11.83 -4.24
CA ASP A 92 12.17 13.15 -3.88
C ASP A 92 11.64 13.64 -2.54
N ALA A 93 10.36 13.39 -2.24
CA ALA A 93 9.80 13.68 -0.91
C ALA A 93 10.43 12.83 0.20
N ILE A 94 10.72 11.54 -0.08
CA ILE A 94 11.44 10.66 0.85
C ILE A 94 12.88 11.16 1.05
N LYS A 95 13.60 11.51 -0.03
CA LYS A 95 14.95 12.10 0.05
C LYS A 95 14.96 13.39 0.85
N ALA A 96 13.96 14.24 0.68
CA ALA A 96 13.83 15.49 1.44
C ALA A 96 13.63 15.25 2.95
N ALA A 97 12.95 14.16 3.32
CA ALA A 97 12.81 13.74 4.72
C ALA A 97 14.12 13.13 5.28
N HIS A 98 15.02 12.65 4.42
CA HIS A 98 16.30 12.01 4.79
C HIS A 98 17.49 12.62 4.04
N PRO A 99 17.81 13.92 4.24
CA PRO A 99 18.73 14.68 3.39
C PRO A 99 20.18 14.17 3.40
N ASN A 100 20.58 13.44 4.43
CA ASN A 100 21.96 12.91 4.58
C ASN A 100 22.04 11.40 4.34
N THR A 101 20.99 10.80 3.75
CA THR A 101 20.91 9.37 3.52
C THR A 101 21.11 9.05 2.04
N LYS A 102 21.91 8.04 1.72
CA LYS A 102 21.95 7.46 0.37
C LYS A 102 20.60 6.79 0.12
N VAL A 103 19.84 7.28 -0.86
CA VAL A 103 18.57 6.69 -1.29
C VAL A 103 18.72 6.20 -2.72
N ILE A 104 18.46 4.91 -2.95
CA ILE A 104 18.44 4.28 -4.27
C ILE A 104 17.00 3.96 -4.63
N THR A 105 16.56 4.34 -5.83
CA THR A 105 15.29 3.88 -6.41
C THR A 105 15.54 2.59 -7.17
N ALA A 106 14.82 1.53 -6.83
CA ALA A 106 14.91 0.23 -7.49
C ALA A 106 13.54 -0.14 -8.10
N PHE A 107 13.57 -0.73 -9.29
CA PHE A 107 12.35 -1.19 -9.95
C PHE A 107 12.22 -2.71 -9.88
N THR A 108 11.06 -3.18 -9.43
CA THR A 108 10.75 -4.60 -9.28
C THR A 108 10.34 -5.24 -10.60
N SER A 109 9.77 -4.47 -11.54
CA SER A 109 9.42 -4.98 -12.87
C SER A 109 10.64 -4.96 -13.81
N HIS A 110 11.21 -6.14 -14.08
CA HIS A 110 12.30 -6.31 -15.03
C HIS A 110 11.93 -5.83 -16.44
N ILE A 111 10.70 -6.11 -16.89
CA ILE A 111 10.20 -5.69 -18.21
C ILE A 111 10.16 -4.15 -18.33
N ILE A 112 9.64 -3.47 -17.34
CA ILE A 112 9.58 -2.01 -17.33
C ILE A 112 10.99 -1.41 -17.34
N ARG A 113 11.85 -1.93 -16.51
CA ARG A 113 13.26 -1.52 -16.40
C ARG A 113 13.99 -1.64 -17.75
N ASP A 114 13.87 -2.79 -18.39
CA ASP A 114 14.52 -3.05 -19.69
C ASP A 114 13.98 -2.14 -20.80
N ARG A 115 12.65 -1.91 -20.80
CA ARG A 115 12.02 -0.98 -21.76
C ARG A 115 12.46 0.47 -21.55
N ILE A 116 12.66 0.92 -20.32
CA ILE A 116 13.17 2.27 -20.02
C ILE A 116 14.61 2.38 -20.50
N GLN A 117 15.44 1.38 -20.20
CA GLN A 117 16.82 1.37 -20.66
C GLN A 117 16.92 1.42 -22.18
N GLN A 118 16.11 0.65 -22.90
CA GLN A 118 16.08 0.66 -24.36
C GLN A 118 15.58 1.98 -24.97
N LYS A 119 14.56 2.61 -24.36
CA LYS A 119 13.93 3.82 -24.90
C LYS A 119 14.61 5.13 -24.49
N GLU A 120 15.13 5.16 -23.25
CA GLU A 120 15.60 6.40 -22.61
C GLU A 120 17.11 6.34 -22.26
N GLY A 121 17.76 5.17 -22.35
CA GLY A 121 19.16 4.99 -21.93
C GLY A 121 19.37 5.07 -20.41
N ILE A 122 18.28 5.08 -19.63
CA ILE A 122 18.32 5.14 -18.16
C ILE A 122 18.25 3.73 -17.60
N THR A 123 19.17 3.41 -16.69
CA THR A 123 19.20 2.11 -16.00
C THR A 123 18.73 2.31 -14.56
N TYR A 124 17.61 1.69 -14.20
CA TYR A 124 17.19 1.51 -12.81
C TYR A 124 17.69 0.15 -12.31
N PRO A 125 18.30 0.05 -11.13
CA PRO A 125 18.64 -1.24 -10.55
C PRO A 125 17.40 -2.04 -10.17
N THR A 126 17.50 -3.37 -10.11
CA THR A 126 16.57 -4.18 -9.32
C THR A 126 16.85 -3.98 -7.83
N PRO A 127 15.94 -4.37 -6.91
CA PRO A 127 16.23 -4.33 -5.48
C PRO A 127 17.51 -5.08 -5.11
N GLU A 128 17.75 -6.24 -5.72
CA GLU A 128 18.96 -7.06 -5.50
C GLU A 128 20.24 -6.35 -5.98
N GLU A 129 20.19 -5.72 -7.15
CA GLU A 129 21.31 -4.94 -7.68
C GLU A 129 21.62 -3.73 -6.79
N ALA A 130 20.58 -3.03 -6.29
CA ALA A 130 20.72 -1.93 -5.37
C ALA A 130 21.38 -2.36 -4.05
N LEU A 131 20.96 -3.50 -3.50
CA LEU A 131 21.56 -4.08 -2.30
C LEU A 131 23.01 -4.51 -2.51
N ALA A 132 23.33 -5.10 -3.68
CA ALA A 132 24.70 -5.47 -4.02
C ALA A 132 25.61 -4.24 -4.15
N GLU A 133 25.12 -3.14 -4.75
CA GLU A 133 25.84 -1.85 -4.82
C GLU A 133 26.11 -1.32 -3.41
N LEU A 134 25.07 -1.23 -2.56
CA LEU A 134 25.20 -0.73 -1.20
C LEU A 134 26.22 -1.55 -0.38
N LYS A 135 26.17 -2.89 -0.48
CA LYS A 135 27.14 -3.78 0.18
C LYS A 135 28.58 -3.51 -0.29
N LYS A 136 28.77 -3.38 -1.59
CA LYS A 136 30.09 -3.06 -2.22
C LYS A 136 30.61 -1.71 -1.72
N ASP A 137 29.73 -0.73 -1.56
CA ASP A 137 30.07 0.63 -1.10
C ASP A 137 30.22 0.71 0.43
N GLY A 138 30.13 -0.42 1.13
CA GLY A 138 30.37 -0.54 2.56
C GLY A 138 29.19 -0.04 3.44
N TYR A 139 27.98 0.07 2.90
CA TYR A 139 26.78 0.30 3.73
C TYR A 139 26.50 -0.93 4.56
N THR A 140 26.18 -0.71 5.83
CA THR A 140 26.02 -1.81 6.80
C THR A 140 24.60 -1.93 7.31
N ARG A 141 23.79 -0.87 7.22
CA ARG A 141 22.38 -0.90 7.61
C ARG A 141 21.53 -0.36 6.47
N VAL A 142 20.45 -1.07 6.15
CA VAL A 142 19.58 -0.72 5.02
C VAL A 142 18.11 -0.76 5.41
N ALA A 143 17.41 0.36 5.16
CA ALA A 143 15.95 0.41 5.20
C ALA A 143 15.38 0.17 3.80
N LEU A 144 14.44 -0.76 3.67
CA LEU A 144 13.65 -0.97 2.47
C LEU A 144 12.31 -0.26 2.62
N ALA A 145 11.93 0.56 1.65
CA ALA A 145 10.65 1.25 1.57
C ALA A 145 9.91 0.85 0.29
N SER A 146 8.67 0.43 0.43
CA SER A 146 7.83 0.02 -0.70
C SER A 146 6.93 1.15 -1.17
N LEU A 147 6.74 1.30 -2.47
CA LEU A 147 5.71 2.15 -3.07
C LEU A 147 4.50 1.36 -3.57
N ASP A 148 4.33 0.13 -3.13
CA ASP A 148 3.15 -0.67 -3.43
C ASP A 148 1.93 -0.17 -2.65
N VAL A 149 0.76 -0.27 -3.27
CA VAL A 149 -0.48 0.27 -2.70
C VAL A 149 -1.08 -0.68 -1.67
N ILE A 150 -1.04 -1.99 -1.94
CA ILE A 150 -1.52 -3.07 -1.05
C ILE A 150 -0.42 -4.12 -0.86
N PRO A 151 -0.49 -4.98 0.17
CA PRO A 151 0.46 -6.07 0.35
C PRO A 151 0.15 -7.24 -0.59
N GLY A 152 0.19 -6.98 -1.91
CA GLY A 152 -0.06 -7.91 -2.99
C GLY A 152 1.17 -8.68 -3.43
N MET A 153 1.11 -9.22 -4.66
CA MET A 153 2.20 -10.03 -5.23
C MET A 153 3.51 -9.22 -5.36
N GLU A 154 3.41 -7.93 -5.69
CA GLU A 154 4.56 -7.03 -5.81
C GLU A 154 5.24 -6.83 -4.45
N TYR A 155 4.47 -6.57 -3.40
CA TYR A 155 4.99 -6.46 -2.04
C TYR A 155 5.56 -7.80 -1.52
N ASN A 156 5.01 -8.93 -1.96
CA ASN A 156 5.59 -10.24 -1.66
C ASN A 156 6.98 -10.40 -2.26
N TYR A 157 7.25 -9.76 -3.42
CA TYR A 157 8.60 -9.70 -3.98
C TYR A 157 9.53 -8.85 -3.08
N ASP A 158 9.09 -7.69 -2.62
CA ASP A 158 9.85 -6.87 -1.66
C ASP A 158 10.18 -7.67 -0.39
N ALA A 159 9.22 -8.42 0.12
CA ALA A 159 9.40 -9.29 1.28
C ALA A 159 10.36 -10.46 1.01
N ALA A 160 10.33 -11.02 -0.18
CA ALA A 160 11.27 -12.07 -0.61
C ALA A 160 12.71 -11.52 -0.70
N VAL A 161 12.89 -10.34 -1.27
CA VAL A 161 14.19 -9.65 -1.30
C VAL A 161 14.71 -9.42 0.13
N TYR A 162 13.87 -8.86 1.01
CA TYR A 162 14.24 -8.71 2.42
C TYR A 162 14.70 -10.03 3.03
N ASN A 163 13.94 -11.10 2.90
CA ASN A 163 14.25 -12.40 3.49
C ASN A 163 15.53 -13.02 2.95
N LEU A 164 15.82 -12.86 1.65
CA LEU A 164 16.99 -13.44 1.02
C LEU A 164 18.28 -12.63 1.30
N TYR A 165 18.17 -11.33 1.58
CA TYR A 165 19.33 -10.45 1.69
C TYR A 165 19.57 -9.89 3.09
N LYS A 166 18.65 -10.08 4.04
CA LYS A 166 18.75 -9.52 5.41
C LYS A 166 20.05 -9.86 6.13
N ASP A 167 20.58 -11.07 5.94
CA ASP A 167 21.83 -11.52 6.55
C ASP A 167 23.11 -10.91 5.93
N ASN A 168 22.99 -10.19 4.82
CA ASN A 168 24.10 -9.50 4.19
C ASN A 168 24.47 -8.18 4.86
N PHE A 169 23.61 -7.66 5.73
CA PHE A 169 23.77 -6.37 6.39
C PHE A 169 23.73 -6.53 7.92
N LYS A 170 24.41 -5.64 8.62
CA LYS A 170 24.38 -5.57 10.08
C LYS A 170 22.94 -5.45 10.61
N LYS A 171 22.13 -4.64 9.92
CA LYS A 171 20.71 -4.49 10.16
C LYS A 171 19.98 -4.18 8.88
N MET A 172 18.83 -4.82 8.69
CA MET A 172 17.92 -4.53 7.59
C MET A 172 16.50 -4.40 8.10
N THR A 173 15.76 -3.46 7.54
CA THR A 173 14.33 -3.29 7.81
C THR A 173 13.54 -3.28 6.50
N LEU A 174 12.25 -3.65 6.59
CA LEU A 174 11.30 -3.55 5.48
C LEU A 174 10.05 -2.82 5.98
N GLY A 175 9.72 -1.70 5.34
CA GLY A 175 8.48 -0.96 5.56
C GLY A 175 7.27 -1.67 4.97
N THR A 176 6.09 -1.17 5.30
CA THR A 176 4.82 -1.69 4.77
C THR A 176 4.47 -1.04 3.43
N SER A 177 3.54 -1.65 2.68
CA SER A 177 2.82 -1.00 1.59
C SER A 177 1.99 0.18 2.10
N LEU A 178 1.44 1.00 1.20
CA LEU A 178 0.62 2.17 1.54
C LEU A 178 -0.55 1.81 2.46
N MET A 179 -1.31 0.78 2.09
CA MET A 179 -2.43 0.22 2.86
C MET A 179 -2.07 -1.18 3.31
N TYR A 180 -1.56 -1.31 4.52
CA TYR A 180 -1.19 -2.60 5.11
C TYR A 180 -2.12 -2.94 6.29
N TRP A 181 -2.26 -2.02 7.23
CA TRP A 181 -3.10 -2.20 8.42
C TRP A 181 -4.53 -1.72 8.17
N MET A 182 -5.50 -2.47 8.71
CA MET A 182 -6.93 -2.19 8.59
C MET A 182 -7.57 -1.91 9.96
N GLY A 183 -6.78 -1.37 10.91
CA GLY A 183 -7.24 -1.01 12.25
C GLY A 183 -7.12 -2.10 13.31
N GLN A 184 -6.54 -3.29 12.98
CA GLN A 184 -6.27 -4.33 13.98
C GLN A 184 -4.98 -4.04 14.75
N GLU A 185 -4.79 -4.70 15.88
CA GLU A 185 -3.60 -4.62 16.75
C GLU A 185 -3.25 -3.18 17.19
N ASN A 186 -4.28 -2.35 17.42
CA ASN A 186 -4.14 -0.94 17.73
C ASN A 186 -3.40 -0.11 16.65
N GLN A 187 -3.25 -0.66 15.44
CA GLN A 187 -2.71 0.08 14.30
C GLN A 187 -3.80 0.99 13.70
N THR A 188 -3.36 2.05 13.05
CA THR A 188 -4.27 2.92 12.29
C THR A 188 -4.89 2.15 11.12
N ASP A 189 -6.15 2.43 10.79
CA ASP A 189 -6.77 1.95 9.56
C ASP A 189 -6.20 2.76 8.37
N GLN A 190 -5.17 2.20 7.73
CA GLN A 190 -4.45 2.83 6.63
C GLN A 190 -5.30 2.89 5.34
N VAL A 191 -6.35 2.06 5.24
CA VAL A 191 -7.32 2.16 4.15
C VAL A 191 -8.13 3.44 4.29
N ILE A 192 -8.62 3.74 5.50
CA ILE A 192 -9.33 4.99 5.80
C ILE A 192 -8.42 6.20 5.58
N GLU A 193 -7.16 6.16 6.03
CA GLU A 193 -6.19 7.24 5.81
C GLU A 193 -5.99 7.52 4.32
N THR A 194 -5.77 6.46 3.53
CA THR A 194 -5.56 6.59 2.09
C THR A 194 -6.79 7.14 1.38
N LEU A 195 -7.99 6.66 1.71
CA LEU A 195 -9.24 7.16 1.14
C LEU A 195 -9.47 8.64 1.47
N LYS A 196 -9.19 9.08 2.70
CA LYS A 196 -9.26 10.50 3.08
C LYS A 196 -8.22 11.34 2.33
N ALA A 197 -7.01 10.82 2.14
CA ALA A 197 -5.95 11.52 1.41
C ALA A 197 -6.30 11.70 -0.08
N VAL A 198 -6.84 10.66 -0.73
CA VAL A 198 -7.19 10.70 -2.15
C VAL A 198 -8.49 11.45 -2.43
N GLN A 199 -9.36 11.62 -1.44
CA GLN A 199 -10.66 12.29 -1.60
C GLN A 199 -10.55 13.71 -2.19
N SER A 200 -9.42 14.38 -1.99
CA SER A 200 -9.16 15.70 -2.59
C SER A 200 -9.10 15.69 -4.13
N GLN A 201 -8.91 14.52 -4.74
CA GLN A 201 -8.92 14.31 -6.19
C GLN A 201 -10.29 13.90 -6.73
N PHE A 202 -11.26 13.56 -5.87
CA PHE A 202 -12.56 13.12 -6.31
C PHE A 202 -13.36 14.27 -6.90
N PRO A 203 -14.03 14.05 -8.04
CA PRO A 203 -14.93 15.05 -8.60
C PRO A 203 -16.11 15.28 -7.64
N LYS A 204 -16.72 16.45 -7.73
CA LYS A 204 -17.98 16.69 -7.03
C LYS A 204 -19.10 15.90 -7.72
N LEU A 205 -19.61 14.87 -7.04
CA LEU A 205 -20.64 13.99 -7.57
C LEU A 205 -22.05 14.56 -7.31
N GLY A 206 -22.87 14.62 -8.35
CA GLY A 206 -24.31 14.81 -8.28
C GLY A 206 -25.04 13.51 -7.94
N LYS A 207 -26.38 13.56 -7.98
CA LYS A 207 -27.22 12.41 -7.63
C LYS A 207 -27.10 11.23 -8.60
N GLU A 208 -26.91 11.55 -9.90
CA GLU A 208 -26.80 10.57 -10.98
C GLU A 208 -25.34 10.35 -11.44
N ASP A 209 -24.36 10.96 -10.73
CA ASP A 209 -22.94 10.80 -11.01
C ASP A 209 -22.35 9.70 -10.13
N GLY A 210 -21.46 8.90 -10.70
CA GLY A 210 -20.67 7.89 -10.03
C GLY A 210 -19.17 8.05 -10.29
N LEU A 211 -18.36 7.77 -9.29
CA LEU A 211 -16.90 7.63 -9.41
C LEU A 211 -16.52 6.17 -9.33
N LEU A 212 -15.89 5.65 -10.38
CA LEU A 212 -15.28 4.34 -10.39
C LEU A 212 -13.78 4.48 -10.23
N ILE A 213 -13.25 4.02 -9.08
CA ILE A 213 -11.82 3.97 -8.85
C ILE A 213 -11.28 2.61 -9.27
N MET A 214 -10.41 2.61 -10.27
CA MET A 214 -9.85 1.42 -10.90
C MET A 214 -8.54 1.04 -10.24
N ALA A 215 -8.52 -0.08 -9.52
CA ALA A 215 -7.31 -0.70 -8.99
C ALA A 215 -6.77 -1.78 -9.94
N HIS A 216 -5.53 -2.24 -9.70
CA HIS A 216 -4.91 -3.25 -10.55
C HIS A 216 -5.61 -4.61 -10.40
N GLY A 217 -5.78 -5.08 -9.20
CA GLY A 217 -6.11 -6.48 -8.91
C GLY A 217 -4.85 -7.27 -8.59
N THR A 218 -5.01 -8.46 -8.05
CA THR A 218 -3.90 -9.39 -7.78
C THR A 218 -4.42 -10.82 -7.67
N PRO A 219 -3.67 -11.84 -8.14
CA PRO A 219 -4.01 -13.25 -7.90
C PRO A 219 -3.75 -13.69 -6.46
N ASP A 220 -3.06 -12.87 -5.66
CA ASP A 220 -2.79 -13.11 -4.25
C ASP A 220 -4.08 -12.95 -3.41
N PRO A 221 -4.28 -13.70 -2.30
CA PRO A 221 -5.42 -13.54 -1.40
C PRO A 221 -5.63 -12.10 -0.88
N SER A 222 -4.59 -11.25 -0.89
CA SER A 222 -4.70 -9.81 -0.62
C SER A 222 -5.61 -9.05 -1.58
N ASN A 223 -6.08 -9.68 -2.66
CA ASN A 223 -7.16 -9.14 -3.50
C ASN A 223 -8.40 -8.78 -2.66
N ALA A 224 -8.59 -9.40 -1.50
CA ALA A 224 -9.64 -9.04 -0.53
C ALA A 224 -9.57 -7.58 -0.05
N TYR A 225 -8.41 -6.92 -0.14
CA TYR A 225 -8.28 -5.49 0.17
C TYR A 225 -9.27 -4.62 -0.62
N TYR A 226 -9.57 -4.97 -1.86
CA TYR A 226 -10.53 -4.19 -2.66
C TYR A 226 -11.95 -4.24 -2.10
N SER A 227 -12.35 -5.36 -1.50
CA SER A 227 -13.61 -5.44 -0.77
C SER A 227 -13.57 -4.62 0.53
N VAL A 228 -12.44 -4.59 1.22
CA VAL A 228 -12.24 -3.75 2.40
C VAL A 228 -12.27 -2.27 2.02
N ILE A 229 -11.64 -1.87 0.92
CA ILE A 229 -11.69 -0.50 0.41
C ILE A 229 -13.15 -0.08 0.14
N GLN A 230 -13.96 -0.93 -0.50
CA GLN A 230 -15.37 -0.64 -0.73
C GLN A 230 -16.15 -0.49 0.59
N ASP A 231 -15.88 -1.33 1.58
CA ASP A 231 -16.48 -1.21 2.91
C ASP A 231 -16.11 0.12 3.59
N ARG A 232 -14.85 0.54 3.48
CA ARG A 232 -14.39 1.82 4.05
C ARG A 232 -14.93 3.04 3.30
N ILE A 233 -15.14 2.93 1.97
CA ILE A 233 -15.87 3.93 1.18
C ILE A 233 -17.28 4.14 1.76
N HIS A 234 -18.01 3.06 2.06
CA HIS A 234 -19.33 3.12 2.68
C HIS A 234 -19.25 3.71 4.10
N THR A 235 -18.31 3.25 4.92
CA THR A 235 -18.10 3.73 6.30
C THR A 235 -17.82 5.24 6.34
N LEU A 236 -17.09 5.77 5.36
CA LEU A 236 -16.80 7.19 5.22
C LEU A 236 -17.96 8.00 4.62
N GLY A 237 -19.07 7.34 4.26
CA GLY A 237 -20.23 7.99 3.66
C GLY A 237 -19.98 8.54 2.24
N MET A 238 -18.98 8.02 1.54
CA MET A 238 -18.65 8.39 0.16
C MET A 238 -19.70 7.80 -0.79
N LYS A 239 -20.75 8.56 -1.04
CA LYS A 239 -21.87 8.11 -1.90
C LYS A 239 -21.42 8.02 -3.36
N ASN A 240 -21.92 7.00 -4.07
CA ASN A 240 -21.69 6.79 -5.50
C ASN A 240 -20.19 6.62 -5.87
N VAL A 241 -19.36 6.18 -4.93
CA VAL A 241 -17.96 5.81 -5.18
C VAL A 241 -17.85 4.30 -5.12
N PHE A 242 -17.27 3.71 -6.17
CA PHE A 242 -17.15 2.26 -6.33
C PHE A 242 -15.72 1.91 -6.69
N ILE A 243 -15.18 0.84 -6.09
CA ILE A 243 -13.90 0.29 -6.51
C ILE A 243 -14.11 -0.93 -7.42
N TYR A 244 -13.26 -1.05 -8.42
CA TYR A 244 -13.15 -2.23 -9.25
C TYR A 244 -11.71 -2.45 -9.68
N THR A 245 -11.42 -3.61 -10.27
CA THR A 245 -10.07 -4.03 -10.65
C THR A 245 -9.98 -4.38 -12.12
N VAL A 246 -8.78 -4.21 -12.70
CA VAL A 246 -8.46 -4.65 -14.06
C VAL A 246 -8.31 -6.19 -14.08
N GLU A 247 -7.47 -6.73 -13.18
CA GLU A 247 -7.03 -8.13 -13.17
C GLU A 247 -7.42 -8.87 -11.88
N GLY A 248 -8.56 -8.51 -11.27
CA GLY A 248 -8.99 -9.10 -10.01
C GLY A 248 -10.50 -9.08 -9.83
N THR A 249 -10.92 -8.96 -8.57
CA THR A 249 -12.34 -8.87 -8.20
C THR A 249 -12.50 -7.81 -7.10
N PRO A 250 -13.58 -6.98 -7.11
CA PRO A 250 -14.62 -6.92 -8.14
C PRO A 250 -14.10 -6.39 -9.49
N ASN A 251 -14.55 -6.97 -10.59
CA ASN A 251 -14.27 -6.47 -11.93
C ASN A 251 -15.36 -5.50 -12.41
N LEU A 252 -15.18 -4.90 -13.60
CA LEU A 252 -16.13 -3.93 -14.15
C LEU A 252 -17.54 -4.54 -14.34
N GLU A 253 -17.64 -5.79 -14.82
CA GLU A 253 -18.92 -6.46 -15.04
C GLU A 253 -19.73 -6.63 -13.76
N GLN A 254 -19.07 -6.82 -12.62
CA GLN A 254 -19.70 -6.95 -11.31
C GLN A 254 -20.17 -5.59 -10.75
N VAL A 255 -19.55 -4.48 -11.17
CA VAL A 255 -19.91 -3.13 -10.70
C VAL A 255 -21.01 -2.49 -11.54
N ILE A 256 -21.10 -2.76 -12.84
CA ILE A 256 -22.14 -2.22 -13.73
C ILE A 256 -23.58 -2.38 -13.18
N PRO A 257 -24.01 -3.56 -12.70
CA PRO A 257 -25.34 -3.70 -12.08
C PRO A 257 -25.56 -2.78 -10.88
N GLN A 258 -24.51 -2.51 -10.11
CA GLN A 258 -24.57 -1.61 -8.95
C GLN A 258 -24.80 -0.16 -9.38
N LEU A 259 -24.10 0.29 -10.43
CA LEU A 259 -24.32 1.62 -10.99
C LEU A 259 -25.77 1.80 -11.43
N LYS A 260 -26.33 0.83 -12.14
CA LYS A 260 -27.73 0.84 -12.60
C LYS A 260 -28.71 0.86 -11.41
N LEU A 261 -28.44 0.06 -10.37
CA LEU A 261 -29.27 0.01 -9.14
C LEU A 261 -29.28 1.35 -8.42
N HIS A 262 -28.14 2.06 -8.41
CA HIS A 262 -28.01 3.39 -7.79
C HIS A 262 -28.52 4.53 -8.69
N GLY A 263 -28.99 4.22 -9.91
CA GLY A 263 -29.52 5.20 -10.85
C GLY A 263 -28.45 6.12 -11.43
N ILE A 264 -27.20 5.65 -11.48
CA ILE A 264 -26.09 6.39 -12.07
C ILE A 264 -26.27 6.44 -13.59
N LYS A 265 -25.99 7.62 -14.16
CA LYS A 265 -26.03 7.86 -15.60
C LYS A 265 -24.72 8.40 -16.14
N HIS A 266 -23.94 9.05 -15.31
CA HIS A 266 -22.66 9.62 -15.66
C HIS A 266 -21.57 9.03 -14.74
N VAL A 267 -20.50 8.52 -15.31
CA VAL A 267 -19.41 7.85 -14.61
C VAL A 267 -18.11 8.58 -14.86
N THR A 268 -17.37 8.88 -13.80
CA THR A 268 -15.96 9.27 -13.91
C THR A 268 -15.09 8.06 -13.58
N LEU A 269 -14.19 7.69 -14.50
CA LEU A 269 -13.18 6.68 -14.28
C LEU A 269 -11.89 7.31 -13.74
N MET A 270 -11.32 6.76 -12.69
CA MET A 270 -10.09 7.24 -12.05
C MET A 270 -9.19 6.06 -11.64
N PRO A 271 -7.89 6.03 -11.99
CA PRO A 271 -7.01 4.97 -11.51
C PRO A 271 -6.76 5.09 -10.01
N PHE A 272 -6.77 3.96 -9.32
CA PHE A 272 -6.40 3.82 -7.91
C PHE A 272 -5.12 2.99 -7.79
N MET A 273 -4.08 3.47 -8.45
CA MET A 273 -2.76 2.88 -8.59
C MET A 273 -1.69 3.94 -8.39
N MET A 274 -0.50 3.55 -7.95
CA MET A 274 0.63 4.48 -7.76
C MET A 274 0.84 5.37 -9.00
N VAL A 275 0.75 4.78 -10.17
CA VAL A 275 0.98 5.42 -11.48
C VAL A 275 -0.26 5.26 -12.37
N ALA A 276 -0.56 6.26 -13.20
CA ALA A 276 -1.52 6.15 -14.30
C ALA A 276 -0.77 5.71 -15.58
N GLY A 277 -0.37 4.42 -15.61
CA GLY A 277 0.40 3.81 -16.68
C GLY A 277 -0.46 3.22 -17.79
N ASP A 278 -0.06 2.04 -18.27
CA ASP A 278 -0.67 1.35 -19.40
C ASP A 278 -2.16 1.05 -19.16
N HIS A 279 -2.49 0.41 -18.05
CA HIS A 279 -3.89 0.10 -17.69
C HIS A 279 -4.79 1.33 -17.63
N ALA A 280 -4.29 2.48 -17.16
CA ALA A 280 -5.10 3.68 -17.08
C ALA A 280 -5.34 4.33 -18.47
N ASN A 281 -4.33 4.26 -19.35
CA ASN A 281 -4.43 4.88 -20.68
C ASN A 281 -5.11 3.98 -21.71
N ASN A 282 -4.90 2.67 -21.65
CA ASN A 282 -5.40 1.71 -22.62
C ASN A 282 -6.66 1.00 -22.10
N ASP A 283 -6.54 0.20 -21.02
CA ASP A 283 -7.66 -0.61 -20.54
C ASP A 283 -8.80 0.25 -19.99
N MET A 284 -8.48 1.30 -19.22
CA MET A 284 -9.51 2.17 -18.63
C MET A 284 -10.07 3.20 -19.62
N ALA A 285 -9.20 3.99 -20.25
CA ALA A 285 -9.57 5.20 -20.97
C ALA A 285 -9.34 5.14 -22.49
N GLY A 286 -8.88 4.00 -23.00
CA GLY A 286 -8.65 3.81 -24.44
C GLY A 286 -9.94 3.86 -25.28
N ASP A 287 -9.78 3.95 -26.59
CA ASP A 287 -10.91 4.01 -27.54
C ASP A 287 -11.26 2.63 -28.14
N GLU A 288 -10.51 1.57 -27.77
CA GLU A 288 -10.79 0.20 -28.21
C GLU A 288 -12.12 -0.30 -27.59
N PRO A 289 -12.85 -1.20 -28.30
CA PRO A 289 -14.15 -1.69 -27.83
C PRO A 289 -14.12 -2.38 -26.47
N GLU A 290 -12.97 -2.94 -26.08
CA GLU A 290 -12.72 -3.65 -24.83
C GLU A 290 -12.31 -2.73 -23.68
N SER A 291 -12.07 -1.44 -23.96
CA SER A 291 -11.76 -0.48 -22.90
C SER A 291 -12.96 -0.29 -21.97
N HIS A 292 -12.68 -0.03 -20.69
CA HIS A 292 -13.73 0.15 -19.68
C HIS A 292 -14.63 1.35 -20.01
N LYS A 293 -14.07 2.42 -20.58
CA LYS A 293 -14.82 3.56 -21.11
C LYS A 293 -15.81 3.11 -22.19
N SER A 294 -15.34 2.41 -23.23
CA SER A 294 -16.18 1.94 -24.33
C SER A 294 -17.27 0.96 -23.88
N ILE A 295 -16.93 0.05 -22.94
CA ILE A 295 -17.90 -0.88 -22.35
C ILE A 295 -19.00 -0.11 -21.60
N LEU A 296 -18.65 0.87 -20.76
CA LEU A 296 -19.63 1.66 -20.01
C LEU A 296 -20.50 2.54 -20.94
N GLU A 297 -19.92 3.13 -21.99
CA GLU A 297 -20.67 3.89 -23.00
C GLU A 297 -21.69 3.01 -23.74
N LYS A 298 -21.30 1.78 -24.09
CA LYS A 298 -22.19 0.77 -24.67
C LYS A 298 -23.32 0.35 -23.72
N GLU A 299 -23.05 0.34 -22.41
CA GLU A 299 -24.05 0.09 -21.35
C GLU A 299 -24.98 1.27 -21.08
N GLY A 300 -24.78 2.41 -21.79
CA GLY A 300 -25.63 3.59 -21.76
C GLY A 300 -25.20 4.67 -20.76
N PHE A 301 -24.01 4.58 -20.19
CA PHE A 301 -23.47 5.63 -19.34
C PHE A 301 -22.77 6.71 -20.16
N LYS A 302 -22.83 7.95 -19.69
CA LYS A 302 -21.89 9.00 -20.10
C LYS A 302 -20.60 8.79 -19.29
N VAL A 303 -19.42 8.83 -19.95
CA VAL A 303 -18.15 8.53 -19.29
C VAL A 303 -17.16 9.68 -19.45
N ASP A 304 -16.62 10.13 -18.32
CA ASP A 304 -15.45 10.99 -18.25
C ASP A 304 -14.26 10.21 -17.64
N THR A 305 -13.03 10.62 -17.94
CA THR A 305 -11.82 9.99 -17.43
C THR A 305 -10.93 11.00 -16.71
N TYR A 306 -10.38 10.61 -15.55
CA TYR A 306 -9.42 11.37 -14.78
C TYR A 306 -8.14 10.56 -14.64
N ILE A 307 -7.18 10.77 -15.55
CA ILE A 307 -5.98 9.92 -15.69
C ILE A 307 -4.83 10.50 -14.87
N HIS A 308 -4.87 10.30 -13.55
CA HIS A 308 -3.84 10.70 -12.62
C HIS A 308 -3.56 9.59 -11.61
N GLY A 309 -2.27 9.27 -11.42
CA GLY A 309 -1.87 8.25 -10.43
C GLY A 309 -1.92 8.78 -9.00
N LEU A 310 -2.00 7.87 -8.03
CA LEU A 310 -2.01 8.20 -6.60
C LEU A 310 -0.78 9.02 -6.20
N GLY A 311 0.40 8.71 -6.78
CA GLY A 311 1.64 9.43 -6.51
C GLY A 311 1.65 10.89 -6.94
N GLU A 312 0.70 11.36 -7.77
CA GLU A 312 0.53 12.77 -8.09
C GLU A 312 -0.08 13.57 -6.93
N ASN A 313 -0.78 12.91 -6.01
CA ASN A 313 -1.40 13.53 -4.86
C ASN A 313 -0.39 13.80 -3.74
N PRO A 314 -0.16 15.05 -3.32
CA PRO A 314 0.78 15.35 -2.25
C PRO A 314 0.41 14.73 -0.89
N ASN A 315 -0.89 14.52 -0.62
CA ASN A 315 -1.32 13.86 0.62
C ASN A 315 -1.00 12.36 0.58
N ILE A 316 -1.11 11.70 -0.58
CA ILE A 316 -0.70 10.30 -0.75
C ILE A 316 0.84 10.18 -0.66
N ARG A 317 1.60 11.09 -1.31
CA ARG A 317 3.07 11.12 -1.16
C ARG A 317 3.49 11.23 0.30
N LYS A 318 2.78 12.06 1.10
CA LYS A 318 3.02 12.16 2.54
C LYS A 318 2.86 10.83 3.24
N LEU A 319 1.83 10.06 2.92
CA LEU A 319 1.63 8.72 3.50
C LEU A 319 2.77 7.76 3.10
N PHE A 320 3.25 7.78 1.86
CA PHE A 320 4.42 6.98 1.47
C PHE A 320 5.69 7.40 2.22
N VAL A 321 5.89 8.70 2.47
CA VAL A 321 7.00 9.19 3.32
C VAL A 321 6.85 8.65 4.75
N GLU A 322 5.64 8.61 5.30
CA GLU A 322 5.38 8.02 6.61
C GLU A 322 5.72 6.52 6.65
N ARG A 323 5.35 5.75 5.61
CA ARG A 323 5.73 4.32 5.51
C ARG A 323 7.25 4.13 5.41
N ALA A 324 7.94 4.99 4.66
CA ALA A 324 9.41 4.99 4.59
C ALA A 324 10.05 5.34 5.94
N ASN A 325 9.49 6.33 6.66
CA ASN A 325 9.94 6.70 8.00
C ASN A 325 9.76 5.56 9.00
N GLU A 326 8.67 4.81 8.95
CA GLU A 326 8.46 3.64 9.83
C GLU A 326 9.60 2.61 9.68
N SER A 327 10.02 2.32 8.44
CA SER A 327 11.16 1.44 8.18
C SER A 327 12.48 2.06 8.66
N TRP A 328 12.69 3.34 8.40
CA TRP A 328 13.88 4.07 8.82
C TRP A 328 14.01 4.14 10.35
N ASP A 329 12.94 4.47 11.04
CA ASP A 329 12.91 4.54 12.52
C ASP A 329 13.19 3.17 13.15
N ALA A 330 12.67 2.10 12.56
CA ALA A 330 13.00 0.74 12.96
C ALA A 330 14.49 0.40 12.75
N LEU A 331 15.12 0.94 11.68
CA LEU A 331 16.54 0.79 11.44
C LEU A 331 17.37 1.48 12.53
N GLN A 332 16.92 2.63 13.06
CA GLN A 332 17.64 3.45 14.04
C GLN A 332 17.53 2.92 15.48
N LYS A 333 16.49 2.17 15.81
CA LYS A 333 16.30 1.51 17.12
C LYS A 333 17.26 0.34 17.30
#